data_988f379226e175c3e4c9320badfa92f0
#
_entry.id   988f379226e175c3e4c9320badfa92f0
#
_cell.length_a   1.000
_cell.length_b   1.000
_cell.length_c   1.000
_cell.angle_alpha   90.00
_cell.angle_beta   90.00
_cell.angle_gamma   90.00
#
_symmetry.space_group_name_H-M   'P 1'
#
loop_
_entity.id
_entity.type
_entity.pdbx_description
1 polymer ?
#
loop_
_entity_poly.entity_id
_entity_poly.type
_entity_poly.pdbx_seq_one_letter_code
_entity_poly.pdbx_strand_id
1 'polypeptide(L)'
;ILLFSRVAFELNYDSYYQEPENLFLTLRTVVSQGEKKEPVCSNYGKLPAAIRENFPDEVEDATLIDLFSRSSLYHEGQEKKDAILATSRSHIFSTLGVKVLSGNVSELDNMDALFISRSLAQSLFADADPIGKTVMINIDYPLTVRGVFEDIPENAEFRFDGVYSF
;
A
#
# COMPACT_ATOMS: atom_id res chain seq x y z
N ILE A 1 -12.96 -31.08 -2.24
CA ILE A 1 -11.63 -30.43 -2.18
C ILE A 1 -11.76 -28.92 -2.41
N LEU A 2 -12.43 -28.47 -3.48
CA LEU A 2 -12.62 -27.04 -3.77
C LEU A 2 -13.36 -26.26 -2.68
N LEU A 3 -14.35 -26.88 -2.01
CA LEU A 3 -15.08 -26.24 -0.93
C LEU A 3 -14.19 -25.98 0.29
N PHE A 4 -13.37 -26.97 0.67
CA PHE A 4 -12.45 -26.83 1.81
C PHE A 4 -11.35 -25.78 1.55
N SER A 5 -10.84 -25.69 0.33
CA SER A 5 -9.83 -24.67 0.00
C SER A 5 -10.42 -23.26 0.05
N ARG A 6 -11.68 -23.08 -0.37
CA ARG A 6 -12.37 -21.80 -0.26
C ARG A 6 -12.67 -21.41 1.20
N VAL A 7 -13.14 -22.35 2.01
CA VAL A 7 -13.37 -22.10 3.43
C VAL A 7 -12.07 -21.74 4.14
N ALA A 8 -10.97 -22.44 3.86
CA ALA A 8 -9.67 -22.10 4.43
C ALA A 8 -9.18 -20.72 3.98
N PHE A 9 -9.43 -20.32 2.73
CA PHE A 9 -9.11 -18.98 2.22
C PHE A 9 -9.89 -17.89 2.97
N GLU A 10 -11.20 -18.06 3.14
CA GLU A 10 -12.06 -17.10 3.84
C GLU A 10 -11.75 -17.02 5.35
N LEU A 11 -11.42 -18.15 5.99
CA LEU A 11 -11.06 -18.18 7.41
C LEU A 11 -9.69 -17.55 7.71
N ASN A 12 -8.82 -17.46 6.71
CA ASN A 12 -7.50 -16.81 6.82
C ASN A 12 -7.48 -15.43 6.15
N TYR A 13 -8.63 -14.81 5.90
CA TYR A 13 -8.69 -13.46 5.36
C TYR A 13 -8.03 -12.49 6.33
N ASP A 14 -7.20 -11.59 5.82
CA ASP A 14 -6.40 -10.61 6.57
C ASP A 14 -5.41 -11.17 7.62
N SER A 15 -5.24 -12.49 7.70
CA SER A 15 -4.26 -13.12 8.61
C SER A 15 -2.79 -12.78 8.26
N TYR A 16 -2.58 -12.15 7.12
CA TYR A 16 -1.26 -11.66 6.67
C TYR A 16 -0.76 -10.47 7.51
N TYR A 17 -1.67 -9.60 7.93
CA TYR A 17 -1.30 -8.42 8.69
C TYR A 17 -0.82 -8.78 10.09
N GLN A 18 0.17 -8.03 10.56
CA GLN A 18 0.63 -8.18 11.94
C GLN A 18 -0.47 -7.66 12.88
N GLU A 19 -0.91 -8.53 13.81
CA GLU A 19 -1.96 -8.20 14.80
C GLU A 19 -3.23 -7.59 14.17
N PRO A 20 -3.92 -8.31 13.25
CA PRO A 20 -5.05 -7.76 12.50
C PRO A 20 -6.20 -7.30 13.41
N GLU A 21 -6.30 -7.83 14.63
CA GLU A 21 -7.26 -7.41 15.66
C GLU A 21 -6.98 -6.00 16.21
N ASN A 22 -5.77 -5.49 16.05
CA ASN A 22 -5.35 -4.14 16.45
C ASN A 22 -5.35 -3.15 15.27
N LEU A 23 -5.75 -3.59 14.07
CA LEU A 23 -5.83 -2.75 12.89
C LEU A 23 -7.23 -2.14 12.75
N PHE A 24 -7.33 -0.81 12.77
CA PHE A 24 -8.58 -0.09 12.74
C PHE A 24 -8.69 0.84 11.52
N LEU A 25 -9.84 0.78 10.86
CA LEU A 25 -10.19 1.70 9.79
C LEU A 25 -10.92 2.92 10.38
N THR A 26 -10.40 4.13 10.15
CA THR A 26 -11.07 5.35 10.58
C THR A 26 -12.15 5.79 9.61
N LEU A 27 -13.36 6.01 10.12
CA LEU A 27 -14.50 6.50 9.36
C LEU A 27 -14.79 7.97 9.74
N ARG A 28 -15.12 8.78 8.74
CA ARG A 28 -15.54 10.16 8.91
C ARG A 28 -17.04 10.31 8.72
N THR A 29 -17.73 10.86 9.72
CA THR A 29 -19.13 11.28 9.59
C THR A 29 -19.21 12.79 9.36
N VAL A 30 -19.87 13.20 8.29
CA VAL A 30 -20.12 14.62 8.00
C VAL A 30 -21.46 15.00 8.59
N VAL A 31 -21.48 16.09 9.37
CA VAL A 31 -22.72 16.71 9.86
C VAL A 31 -23.00 17.94 9.01
N SER A 32 -24.12 17.97 8.31
CA SER A 32 -24.55 19.10 7.48
C SER A 32 -25.95 19.52 7.87
N GLN A 33 -26.16 20.79 8.22
CA GLN A 33 -27.44 21.34 8.64
C GLN A 33 -28.11 20.57 9.82
N GLY A 34 -27.30 20.00 10.70
CA GLY A 34 -27.77 19.19 11.83
C GLY A 34 -28.05 17.73 11.54
N GLU A 35 -27.96 17.30 10.28
CA GLU A 35 -28.13 15.91 9.89
C GLU A 35 -26.77 15.20 9.75
N LYS A 36 -26.65 14.01 10.36
CA LYS A 36 -25.50 13.12 10.19
C LYS A 36 -25.65 12.34 8.89
N LYS A 37 -24.63 12.43 8.02
CA LYS A 37 -24.52 11.56 6.82
C LYS A 37 -23.89 10.22 7.20
N GLU A 38 -24.09 9.23 6.33
CA GLU A 38 -23.43 7.93 6.46
C GLU A 38 -21.90 8.09 6.56
N PRO A 39 -21.25 7.30 7.43
CA PRO A 39 -19.80 7.33 7.54
C PRO A 39 -19.11 6.96 6.23
N VAL A 40 -18.00 7.65 5.94
CA VAL A 40 -17.18 7.40 4.75
C VAL A 40 -15.72 7.17 5.13
N CYS A 41 -15.02 6.34 4.37
CA CYS A 41 -13.59 6.05 4.55
C CYS A 41 -12.68 7.19 4.05
N SER A 42 -13.22 8.28 3.52
CA SER A 42 -12.43 9.41 3.02
C SER A 42 -11.99 10.32 4.16
N ASN A 43 -10.70 10.45 4.36
CA ASN A 43 -10.10 11.25 5.43
C ASN A 43 -9.15 12.32 4.87
N TYR A 44 -8.76 13.26 5.74
CA TYR A 44 -7.80 14.31 5.38
C TYR A 44 -6.36 13.77 5.44
N GLY A 45 -5.50 14.18 4.50
CA GLY A 45 -4.12 13.73 4.41
C GLY A 45 -3.27 13.94 5.68
N LYS A 46 -3.63 14.92 6.52
CA LYS A 46 -2.94 15.18 7.80
C LYS A 46 -3.49 14.36 8.99
N LEU A 47 -4.58 13.61 8.79
CA LEU A 47 -5.21 12.87 9.90
C LEU A 47 -4.27 11.83 10.53
N PRO A 48 -3.50 11.03 9.79
CA PRO A 48 -2.59 10.06 10.40
C PRO A 48 -1.56 10.72 11.33
N ALA A 49 -0.95 11.81 10.89
CA ALA A 49 0.01 12.55 11.72
C ALA A 49 -0.66 13.09 13.01
N ALA A 50 -1.85 13.68 12.87
CA ALA A 50 -2.59 14.19 14.02
C ALA A 50 -2.98 13.08 15.01
N ILE A 51 -3.31 11.88 14.52
CA ILE A 51 -3.61 10.73 15.39
C ILE A 51 -2.36 10.34 16.18
N ARG A 52 -1.22 10.16 15.53
CA ARG A 52 0.04 9.78 16.21
C ARG A 52 0.50 10.82 17.21
N GLU A 53 0.32 12.11 16.91
CA GLU A 53 0.73 13.21 17.80
C GLU A 53 -0.17 13.35 19.04
N ASN A 54 -1.49 13.11 18.90
CA ASN A 54 -2.44 13.35 19.99
C ASN A 54 -2.78 12.10 20.79
N PHE A 55 -2.49 10.89 20.27
CA PHE A 55 -2.79 9.62 20.92
C PHE A 55 -1.57 8.67 20.92
N PRO A 56 -0.39 9.13 21.39
CA PRO A 56 0.85 8.34 21.31
C PRO A 56 0.85 7.10 22.20
N ASP A 57 0.02 7.09 23.24
CA ASP A 57 -0.07 5.96 24.18
C ASP A 57 -1.09 4.90 23.72
N GLU A 58 -2.02 5.26 22.83
CA GLU A 58 -3.11 4.40 22.36
C GLU A 58 -2.91 3.92 20.91
N VAL A 59 -2.17 4.70 20.10
CA VAL A 59 -1.97 4.40 18.67
C VAL A 59 -0.49 4.30 18.36
N GLU A 60 -0.04 3.10 18.05
CA GLU A 60 1.36 2.83 17.71
C GLU A 60 1.74 3.48 16.38
N ASP A 61 0.88 3.34 15.36
CA ASP A 61 1.09 3.99 14.07
C ASP A 61 -0.23 4.27 13.35
N ALA A 62 -0.20 5.15 12.35
CA ALA A 62 -1.34 5.45 11.50
C ALA A 62 -0.87 5.90 10.11
N THR A 63 -1.58 5.47 9.08
CA THR A 63 -1.29 5.83 7.69
C THR A 63 -2.57 6.16 6.93
N LEU A 64 -2.42 6.84 5.80
CA LEU A 64 -3.46 7.01 4.79
C LEU A 64 -3.10 6.18 3.58
N ILE A 65 -4.04 5.39 3.09
CA ILE A 65 -3.85 4.58 1.89
C ILE A 65 -4.93 4.98 0.89
N ASP A 66 -4.50 5.34 -0.31
CA ASP A 66 -5.38 5.49 -1.45
C ASP A 66 -5.04 4.39 -2.47
N LEU A 67 -6.00 3.49 -2.70
CA LEU A 67 -5.83 2.36 -3.62
C LEU A 67 -6.33 2.77 -5.00
N PHE A 68 -5.42 2.73 -5.97
CA PHE A 68 -5.77 2.98 -7.36
C PHE A 68 -6.22 1.70 -8.06
N SER A 69 -7.02 1.90 -9.10
CA SER A 69 -7.24 0.87 -10.11
C SER A 69 -5.92 0.48 -10.77
N ARG A 70 -5.92 -0.64 -11.47
CA ARG A 70 -4.74 -1.14 -12.19
C ARG A 70 -4.09 -0.04 -13.04
N SER A 71 -2.80 0.15 -12.82
CA SER A 71 -1.94 1.05 -13.59
C SER A 71 -0.99 0.27 -14.47
N SER A 72 -0.65 0.84 -15.61
CA SER A 72 0.31 0.25 -16.54
C SER A 72 1.72 0.75 -16.22
N LEU A 73 2.64 -0.17 -16.05
CA LEU A 73 4.04 0.12 -15.74
C LEU A 73 4.94 -0.22 -16.93
N TYR A 74 5.91 0.65 -17.20
CA TYR A 74 6.88 0.50 -18.29
C TYR A 74 8.29 0.73 -17.78
N HIS A 75 9.23 -0.08 -18.25
CA HIS A 75 10.65 0.09 -18.00
C HIS A 75 11.43 -0.11 -19.28
N GLU A 76 12.22 0.90 -19.72
CA GLU A 76 13.15 0.86 -20.87
C GLU A 76 12.61 0.15 -22.14
N GLY A 77 11.39 0.47 -22.54
CA GLY A 77 10.77 -0.13 -23.73
C GLY A 77 10.35 -1.59 -23.57
N GLN A 78 10.41 -2.12 -22.35
CA GLN A 78 9.89 -3.46 -22.07
C GLN A 78 8.36 -3.48 -22.10
N GLU A 79 7.82 -4.68 -22.23
CA GLU A 79 6.39 -4.91 -22.27
C GLU A 79 5.70 -4.35 -21.02
N LYS A 80 4.56 -3.69 -21.24
CA LYS A 80 3.67 -3.18 -20.22
C LYS A 80 3.30 -4.25 -19.20
N LYS A 81 3.43 -3.92 -17.91
CA LYS A 81 2.90 -4.71 -16.80
C LYS A 81 1.79 -3.96 -16.11
N ASP A 82 0.66 -4.63 -15.90
CA ASP A 82 -0.43 -4.07 -15.12
C ASP A 82 -0.23 -4.44 -13.65
N ALA A 83 -0.34 -3.44 -12.77
CA ALA A 83 -0.15 -3.59 -11.34
C ALA A 83 -1.20 -2.77 -10.57
N ILE A 84 -1.56 -3.23 -9.39
CA ILE A 84 -2.37 -2.46 -8.44
C ILE A 84 -1.40 -1.57 -7.66
N LEU A 85 -1.55 -0.27 -7.81
CA LEU A 85 -0.73 0.70 -7.09
C LEU A 85 -1.53 1.38 -5.99
N ALA A 86 -0.86 1.61 -4.87
CA ALA A 86 -1.34 2.45 -3.78
C ALA A 86 -0.55 3.75 -3.73
N THR A 87 -1.13 4.83 -3.21
CA THR A 87 -0.38 5.97 -2.69
C THR A 87 -0.46 5.98 -1.18
N SER A 88 0.70 6.20 -0.56
CA SER A 88 0.83 6.32 0.88
C SER A 88 2.17 6.95 1.25
N ARG A 89 2.48 6.94 2.54
CA ARG A 89 3.75 7.33 3.14
C ARG A 89 4.43 6.12 3.79
N SER A 90 5.66 6.30 4.22
CA SER A 90 6.50 5.24 4.82
C SER A 90 5.82 4.44 5.93
N HIS A 91 4.94 5.06 6.68
CA HIS A 91 4.13 4.44 7.74
C HIS A 91 3.20 3.29 7.27
N ILE A 92 2.96 3.12 5.96
CA ILE A 92 2.15 2.01 5.45
C ILE A 92 2.75 0.65 5.82
N PHE A 93 4.09 0.55 5.81
CA PHE A 93 4.78 -0.70 6.10
C PHE A 93 4.67 -1.11 7.57
N SER A 94 4.84 -0.17 8.50
CA SER A 94 4.65 -0.41 9.94
C SER A 94 3.18 -0.65 10.28
N THR A 95 2.27 0.18 9.78
CA THR A 95 0.83 0.07 10.06
C THR A 95 0.24 -1.27 9.59
N LEU A 96 0.63 -1.75 8.40
CA LEU A 96 0.12 -3.02 7.85
C LEU A 96 1.02 -4.23 8.18
N GLY A 97 2.20 -4.02 8.78
CA GLY A 97 3.16 -5.09 9.03
C GLY A 97 3.78 -5.68 7.76
N VAL A 98 3.77 -4.94 6.63
CA VAL A 98 4.34 -5.41 5.36
C VAL A 98 5.86 -5.38 5.43
N LYS A 99 6.50 -6.53 5.21
CA LYS A 99 7.94 -6.68 5.31
C LYS A 99 8.66 -6.10 4.09
N VAL A 100 9.49 -5.10 4.31
CA VAL A 100 10.43 -4.58 3.30
C VAL A 100 11.66 -5.48 3.24
N LEU A 101 12.01 -5.92 2.02
CA LEU A 101 13.10 -6.86 1.74
C LEU A 101 14.39 -6.13 1.38
N SER A 102 14.29 -4.99 0.71
CA SER A 102 15.41 -4.12 0.36
C SER A 102 14.96 -2.67 0.25
N GLY A 103 15.89 -1.74 0.44
CA GLY A 103 15.61 -0.31 0.46
C GLY A 103 15.40 0.24 1.88
N ASN A 104 15.38 1.56 2.00
CA ASN A 104 15.10 2.26 3.25
C ASN A 104 13.67 2.79 3.21
N VAL A 105 12.83 2.33 4.13
CA VAL A 105 11.39 2.66 4.22
C VAL A 105 11.13 4.16 4.17
N SER A 106 11.97 4.97 4.83
CA SER A 106 11.82 6.43 4.86
C SER A 106 11.97 7.09 3.47
N GLU A 107 12.58 6.40 2.50
CA GLU A 107 12.68 6.91 1.14
C GLU A 107 11.33 6.97 0.43
N LEU A 108 10.33 6.23 0.89
CA LEU A 108 8.97 6.33 0.34
C LEU A 108 8.36 7.72 0.55
N ASP A 109 8.86 8.52 1.47
CA ASP A 109 8.37 9.89 1.69
C ASP A 109 8.86 10.89 0.62
N ASN A 110 9.79 10.49 -0.26
CA ASN A 110 10.18 11.27 -1.42
C ASN A 110 9.14 11.14 -2.54
N MET A 111 8.81 12.23 -3.22
CA MET A 111 7.73 12.29 -4.22
C MET A 111 7.99 11.45 -5.48
N ASP A 112 9.25 11.07 -5.76
CA ASP A 112 9.63 10.22 -6.88
C ASP A 112 9.84 8.75 -6.50
N ALA A 113 9.58 8.38 -5.24
CA ALA A 113 9.85 7.06 -4.74
C ALA A 113 8.74 6.07 -5.08
N LEU A 114 9.15 4.88 -5.51
CA LEU A 114 8.31 3.71 -5.74
C LEU A 114 8.88 2.52 -4.98
N PHE A 115 8.05 1.88 -4.18
CA PHE A 115 8.32 0.55 -3.62
C PHE A 115 7.46 -0.46 -4.37
N ILE A 116 8.03 -1.60 -4.73
CA ILE A 116 7.36 -2.63 -5.51
C ILE A 116 7.42 -3.99 -4.82
N SER A 117 6.42 -4.82 -5.06
CA SER A 117 6.42 -6.20 -4.56
C SER A 117 7.53 -7.03 -5.22
N ARG A 118 7.93 -8.11 -4.57
CA ARG A 118 8.93 -9.03 -5.11
C ARG A 118 8.51 -9.57 -6.49
N SER A 119 7.27 -9.98 -6.64
CA SER A 119 6.75 -10.51 -7.91
C SER A 119 6.74 -9.45 -9.00
N LEU A 120 6.40 -8.20 -8.67
CA LEU A 120 6.46 -7.11 -9.63
C LEU A 120 7.90 -6.78 -10.02
N ALA A 121 8.83 -6.75 -9.06
CA ALA A 121 10.26 -6.57 -9.32
C ALA A 121 10.80 -7.65 -10.29
N GLN A 122 10.49 -8.91 -10.01
CA GLN A 122 10.86 -10.02 -10.89
C GLN A 122 10.27 -9.90 -12.30
N SER A 123 9.01 -9.44 -12.39
CA SER A 123 8.32 -9.26 -13.67
C SER A 123 8.90 -8.12 -14.53
N LEU A 124 9.36 -7.03 -13.90
CA LEU A 124 9.89 -5.85 -14.60
C LEU A 124 11.39 -5.98 -14.90
N PHE A 125 12.16 -6.61 -14.01
CA PHE A 125 13.62 -6.55 -14.04
C PHE A 125 14.29 -7.93 -14.12
N ALA A 126 13.52 -9.01 -14.07
CA ALA A 126 14.04 -10.38 -13.98
C ALA A 126 15.04 -10.52 -12.81
N ASP A 127 16.28 -10.90 -13.07
CA ASP A 127 17.32 -11.07 -12.05
C ASP A 127 18.16 -9.79 -11.79
N ALA A 128 17.84 -8.68 -12.48
CA ALA A 128 18.57 -7.44 -12.30
C ALA A 128 18.09 -6.70 -11.05
N ASP A 129 19.01 -6.04 -10.34
CA ASP A 129 18.68 -5.20 -9.19
C ASP A 129 17.70 -4.07 -9.60
N PRO A 130 16.51 -4.01 -9.01
CA PRO A 130 15.52 -2.98 -9.32
C PRO A 130 15.85 -1.61 -8.69
N ILE A 131 16.66 -1.56 -7.63
CA ILE A 131 16.90 -0.32 -6.87
C ILE A 131 17.58 0.74 -7.75
N GLY A 132 17.05 1.96 -7.71
CA GLY A 132 17.54 3.11 -8.49
C GLY A 132 17.06 3.12 -9.95
N LYS A 133 16.35 2.12 -10.42
CA LYS A 133 15.80 2.09 -11.78
C LYS A 133 14.52 2.91 -11.88
N THR A 134 14.31 3.51 -13.06
CA THR A 134 13.11 4.29 -13.34
C THR A 134 12.02 3.41 -13.94
N VAL A 135 10.81 3.55 -13.42
CA VAL A 135 9.57 2.96 -13.93
C VAL A 135 8.62 4.08 -14.30
N MET A 136 8.00 4.00 -15.46
CA MET A 136 6.98 4.93 -15.90
C MET A 136 5.60 4.41 -15.55
N ILE A 137 4.79 5.19 -14.84
CA ILE A 137 3.38 4.89 -14.63
C ILE A 137 2.58 5.53 -15.77
N ASN A 138 1.76 4.75 -16.47
CA ASN A 138 0.86 5.21 -17.53
C ASN A 138 1.54 6.08 -18.61
N ILE A 139 2.82 5.84 -18.89
CA ILE A 139 3.66 6.51 -19.90
C ILE A 139 4.28 7.83 -19.44
N ASP A 140 3.61 8.64 -18.61
CA ASP A 140 3.98 10.04 -18.38
C ASP A 140 4.56 10.32 -16.97
N TYR A 141 4.45 9.40 -16.04
CA TYR A 141 4.84 9.64 -14.65
C TYR A 141 6.04 8.79 -14.25
N PRO A 142 7.26 9.35 -14.26
CA PRO A 142 8.46 8.62 -13.87
C PRO A 142 8.59 8.51 -12.35
N LEU A 143 8.84 7.29 -11.87
CA LEU A 143 9.19 7.02 -10.49
C LEU A 143 10.49 6.22 -10.42
N THR A 144 11.23 6.39 -9.33
CA THR A 144 12.47 5.65 -9.05
C THR A 144 12.17 4.54 -8.05
N VAL A 145 12.52 3.31 -8.37
CA VAL A 145 12.41 2.20 -7.42
C VAL A 145 13.39 2.42 -6.27
N ARG A 146 12.85 2.56 -5.06
CA ARG A 146 13.62 2.78 -3.82
C ARG A 146 13.58 1.59 -2.86
N GLY A 147 12.68 0.65 -3.09
CA GLY A 147 12.59 -0.53 -2.27
C GLY A 147 11.76 -1.64 -2.87
N VAL A 148 11.95 -2.83 -2.29
CA VAL A 148 11.18 -4.04 -2.61
C VAL A 148 10.60 -4.59 -1.33
N PHE A 149 9.32 -4.93 -1.35
CA PHE A 149 8.61 -5.57 -0.25
C PHE A 149 8.12 -6.98 -0.62
N GLU A 150 7.75 -7.77 0.36
CA GLU A 150 7.19 -9.10 0.13
C GLU A 150 5.78 -9.02 -0.50
N ASP A 151 5.42 -10.06 -1.26
CA ASP A 151 4.11 -10.08 -1.92
C ASP A 151 2.99 -10.16 -0.88
N ILE A 152 1.99 -9.30 -1.04
CA ILE A 152 0.77 -9.30 -0.24
C ILE A 152 -0.17 -10.37 -0.82
N PRO A 153 -0.67 -11.32 -0.03
CA PRO A 153 -1.49 -12.40 -0.53
C PRO A 153 -2.87 -11.95 -1.00
N GLU A 154 -3.55 -12.80 -1.80
CA GLU A 154 -4.83 -12.48 -2.41
C GLU A 154 -6.00 -12.34 -1.41
N ASN A 155 -5.85 -12.89 -0.22
CA ASN A 155 -6.82 -12.80 0.87
C ASN A 155 -6.54 -11.66 1.85
N ALA A 156 -5.85 -10.63 1.42
CA ALA A 156 -5.64 -9.39 2.17
C ALA A 156 -6.47 -8.24 1.59
N GLU A 157 -7.15 -7.47 2.45
CA GLU A 157 -8.01 -6.35 2.06
C GLU A 157 -7.23 -5.26 1.32
N PHE A 158 -6.10 -4.83 1.88
CA PHE A 158 -5.25 -3.78 1.29
C PHE A 158 -4.14 -4.40 0.46
N ARG A 159 -4.51 -5.04 -0.65
CA ARG A 159 -3.55 -5.63 -1.58
C ARG A 159 -3.09 -4.61 -2.62
N PHE A 160 -1.78 -4.47 -2.75
CA PHE A 160 -1.13 -3.67 -3.78
C PHE A 160 0.17 -4.33 -4.25
N ASP A 161 0.54 -4.08 -5.50
CA ASP A 161 1.78 -4.57 -6.11
C ASP A 161 2.89 -3.53 -6.03
N GLY A 162 2.53 -2.27 -5.85
CA GLY A 162 3.46 -1.16 -5.65
C GLY A 162 2.83 -0.03 -4.85
N VAL A 163 3.67 0.76 -4.18
CA VAL A 163 3.27 1.95 -3.44
C VAL A 163 4.23 3.09 -3.72
N TYR A 164 3.67 4.28 -3.92
CA TYR A 164 4.44 5.50 -4.13
C TYR A 164 3.89 6.66 -3.31
N SER A 165 4.71 7.71 -3.12
CA SER A 165 4.35 8.89 -2.33
C SER A 165 3.35 9.80 -3.03
N PHE A 166 2.56 10.54 -2.26
CA PHE A 166 1.67 11.61 -2.72
C PHE A 166 2.09 12.95 -2.14
#